data_fb3d499edcffe74d34e933bbb6f8b81b
#
_entry.id   fb3d499edcffe74d34e933bbb6f8b81b
#
_cell.length_a   1.000
_cell.length_b   1.000
_cell.length_c   1.000
_cell.angle_alpha   90.00
_cell.angle_beta   90.00
_cell.angle_gamma   90.00
#
_symmetry.space_group_name_H-M   'P 1'
#
loop_
_entity.id
_entity.type
_entity.pdbx_description
1 polymer ?
#
loop_
_entity_poly.entity_id
_entity_poly.type
_entity_poly.pdbx_seq_one_letter_code
_entity_poly.pdbx_strand_id
1 'polypeptide(L)'
;IMESYRGLTGEVTKALSDLEVDIGEVAKEKNITPVVEDEGKKEKNVRIIEDAPVAKITAVILRHATEGGASDVHIEHTGEQVRVRFRVDGELFTSLILPTKVHNSVVARIKILANLKLDEKRKPQDGRFSARIDGRKIDFRVSTFPAYFGEKVVMRILDTEKGVKAVPEIGFRADDLAIVEDALRRPYGIILITGPT
;
A
#
# COMPACT_ATOMS: atom_id res chain seq x y z
N ILE A 1 -16.47 12.97 0.00
CA ILE A 1 -15.46 12.02 0.50
C ILE A 1 -16.05 10.61 0.63
N MET A 2 -17.24 10.42 1.26
CA MET A 2 -17.84 9.08 1.41
C MET A 2 -18.31 8.43 0.09
N GLU A 3 -18.67 9.19 -0.94
CA GLU A 3 -19.08 8.63 -2.23
C GLU A 3 -17.93 8.00 -3.02
N SER A 4 -16.72 8.54 -2.92
CA SER A 4 -15.53 8.02 -3.61
C SER A 4 -15.13 6.59 -3.16
N TYR A 5 -15.55 6.16 -1.98
CA TYR A 5 -15.20 4.83 -1.45
C TYR A 5 -16.24 3.74 -1.71
N ARG A 6 -17.42 4.07 -2.26
CA ARG A 6 -18.46 3.06 -2.59
C ARG A 6 -18.00 2.05 -3.64
N GLY A 7 -17.15 2.48 -4.59
CA GLY A 7 -16.59 1.60 -5.61
C GLY A 7 -15.58 0.58 -5.07
N LEU A 8 -14.83 0.94 -4.00
CA LEU A 8 -13.80 0.11 -3.41
C LEU A 8 -14.29 -1.28 -2.99
N THR A 9 -15.40 -1.32 -2.25
CA THR A 9 -15.98 -2.57 -1.76
C THR A 9 -16.37 -3.50 -2.92
N GLY A 10 -16.97 -2.96 -3.99
CA GLY A 10 -17.37 -3.76 -5.14
C GLY A 10 -16.19 -4.37 -5.90
N GLU A 11 -15.14 -3.59 -6.15
CA GLU A 11 -13.94 -4.07 -6.85
C GLU A 11 -13.17 -5.11 -6.03
N VAL A 12 -13.06 -4.89 -4.72
CA VAL A 12 -12.42 -5.84 -3.82
C VAL A 12 -13.25 -7.11 -3.64
N THR A 13 -14.59 -7.00 -3.55
CA THR A 13 -15.48 -8.16 -3.50
C THR A 13 -15.32 -9.01 -4.76
N LYS A 14 -15.23 -8.40 -5.92
CA LYS A 14 -14.96 -9.12 -7.18
C LYS A 14 -13.60 -9.82 -7.15
N ALA A 15 -12.55 -9.16 -6.69
CA ALA A 15 -11.23 -9.77 -6.56
C ALA A 15 -11.20 -10.89 -5.50
N LEU A 16 -12.01 -10.81 -4.44
CA LEU A 16 -12.18 -11.87 -3.45
C LEU A 16 -12.96 -13.06 -4.00
N SER A 17 -14.01 -12.83 -4.81
CA SER A 17 -14.74 -13.92 -5.47
C SER A 17 -13.88 -14.65 -6.49
N ASP A 18 -13.06 -13.93 -7.25
CA ASP A 18 -12.07 -14.53 -8.15
C ASP A 18 -11.12 -15.45 -7.37
N LEU A 19 -10.66 -15.02 -6.20
CA LEU A 19 -9.81 -15.84 -5.31
C LEU A 19 -10.52 -17.10 -4.78
N GLU A 20 -11.81 -17.02 -4.47
CA GLU A 20 -12.62 -18.17 -4.01
C GLU A 20 -12.87 -19.19 -5.12
N VAL A 21 -13.06 -18.73 -6.34
CA VAL A 21 -13.19 -19.61 -7.53
C VAL A 21 -11.88 -20.36 -7.77
N ASP A 22 -10.73 -19.67 -7.77
CA ASP A 22 -9.42 -20.29 -7.96
C ASP A 22 -9.12 -21.35 -6.89
N ILE A 23 -9.42 -21.06 -5.61
CA ILE A 23 -9.28 -22.04 -4.52
C ILE A 23 -10.24 -23.22 -4.69
N GLY A 24 -11.47 -22.96 -5.16
CA GLY A 24 -12.49 -23.98 -5.40
C GLY A 24 -12.13 -24.93 -6.54
N GLU A 25 -11.52 -24.45 -7.60
CA GLU A 25 -11.03 -25.25 -8.73
C GLU A 25 -9.84 -26.13 -8.33
N VAL A 26 -8.87 -25.57 -7.61
CA VAL A 26 -7.72 -26.33 -7.08
C VAL A 26 -8.15 -27.42 -6.10
N ALA A 27 -9.21 -27.19 -5.31
CA ALA A 27 -9.75 -28.19 -4.39
C ALA A 27 -10.48 -29.34 -5.12
N LYS A 28 -11.07 -29.09 -6.28
CA LYS A 28 -11.73 -30.13 -7.11
C LYS A 28 -10.75 -31.00 -7.90
N GLU A 29 -9.58 -30.46 -8.28
CA GLU A 29 -8.54 -31.23 -8.97
C GLU A 29 -7.73 -32.16 -8.03
N LYS A 30 -7.83 -32.01 -6.70
CA LYS A 30 -7.14 -32.89 -5.74
C LYS A 30 -7.76 -34.26 -5.51
N ASN A 31 -8.79 -34.69 -6.26
CA ASN A 31 -9.34 -36.01 -6.22
C ASN A 31 -8.74 -36.96 -7.28
N ILE A 32 -7.45 -36.88 -7.55
CA ILE A 32 -6.71 -37.83 -8.37
C ILE A 32 -5.66 -38.54 -7.50
N THR A 33 -5.79 -39.87 -7.47
CA THR A 33 -4.94 -40.85 -6.79
C THR A 33 -3.45 -40.65 -7.03
N PRO A 34 -2.58 -40.96 -6.03
CA PRO A 34 -1.14 -40.73 -6.14
C PRO A 34 -0.48 -41.70 -7.10
N VAL A 35 0.10 -41.19 -8.18
CA VAL A 35 1.16 -41.86 -8.92
C VAL A 35 2.45 -41.10 -8.62
N VAL A 36 3.41 -41.84 -8.08
CA VAL A 36 4.74 -41.45 -7.72
C VAL A 36 5.54 -41.04 -8.96
N GLU A 37 6.46 -40.08 -8.76
CA GLU A 37 7.59 -39.64 -9.59
C GLU A 37 7.38 -38.36 -10.42
N ASP A 38 7.88 -37.29 -9.95
CA ASP A 38 9.02 -36.45 -10.40
C ASP A 38 9.12 -35.13 -9.62
N GLU A 39 10.13 -35.07 -8.79
CA GLU A 39 10.49 -33.89 -8.02
C GLU A 39 11.11 -32.84 -8.95
N GLY A 40 10.46 -31.70 -9.17
CA GLY A 40 11.21 -30.57 -9.74
C GLY A 40 10.44 -29.46 -10.45
N LYS A 41 9.17 -29.61 -10.79
CA LYS A 41 8.48 -28.60 -11.63
C LYS A 41 7.12 -28.07 -11.14
N LYS A 42 6.58 -28.54 -10.01
CA LYS A 42 5.22 -28.19 -9.56
C LYS A 42 5.12 -26.96 -8.64
N GLU A 43 6.21 -26.47 -8.08
CA GLU A 43 6.12 -25.33 -7.13
C GLU A 43 5.93 -23.95 -7.79
N LYS A 44 6.33 -23.78 -9.05
CA LYS A 44 6.24 -22.46 -9.72
C LYS A 44 4.83 -22.07 -10.18
N ASN A 45 3.99 -23.03 -10.51
CA ASN A 45 2.65 -22.73 -11.08
C ASN A 45 1.59 -22.43 -10.01
N VAL A 46 1.70 -23.03 -8.81
CA VAL A 46 0.74 -22.78 -7.71
C VAL A 46 0.89 -21.38 -7.12
N ARG A 47 2.12 -20.82 -7.07
CA ARG A 47 2.35 -19.45 -6.57
C ARG A 47 1.83 -18.35 -7.49
N ILE A 48 1.80 -18.58 -8.79
CA ILE A 48 1.37 -17.56 -9.78
C ILE A 48 -0.15 -17.34 -9.74
N ILE A 49 -0.93 -18.36 -9.42
CA ILE A 49 -2.40 -18.30 -9.39
C ILE A 49 -2.89 -17.58 -8.10
N GLU A 50 -2.21 -17.78 -6.95
CA GLU A 50 -2.56 -17.12 -5.69
C GLU A 50 -2.17 -15.65 -5.67
N ASP A 51 -1.17 -15.21 -6.43
CA ASP A 51 -0.67 -13.83 -6.40
C ASP A 51 -1.55 -12.83 -7.18
N ALA A 52 -2.25 -13.26 -8.23
CA ALA A 52 -3.00 -12.35 -9.08
C ALA A 52 -4.18 -11.63 -8.37
N PRO A 53 -5.07 -12.33 -7.62
CA PRO A 53 -6.16 -11.68 -6.89
C PRO A 53 -5.66 -10.79 -5.74
N VAL A 54 -4.62 -11.22 -5.01
CA VAL A 54 -4.02 -10.44 -3.92
C VAL A 54 -3.32 -9.18 -4.45
N ALA A 55 -2.62 -9.30 -5.57
CA ALA A 55 -2.01 -8.15 -6.23
C ALA A 55 -3.09 -7.13 -6.64
N LYS A 56 -4.23 -7.60 -7.16
CA LYS A 56 -5.37 -6.76 -7.53
C LYS A 56 -5.99 -6.08 -6.30
N ILE A 57 -6.21 -6.81 -5.19
CA ILE A 57 -6.72 -6.24 -3.93
C ILE A 57 -5.78 -5.13 -3.46
N THR A 58 -4.46 -5.38 -3.43
CA THR A 58 -3.47 -4.39 -3.01
C THR A 58 -3.49 -3.17 -3.92
N ALA A 59 -3.51 -3.36 -5.25
CA ALA A 59 -3.55 -2.27 -6.22
C ALA A 59 -4.82 -1.41 -6.07
N VAL A 60 -5.97 -2.04 -5.85
CA VAL A 60 -7.25 -1.34 -5.62
C VAL A 60 -7.20 -0.51 -4.35
N ILE A 61 -6.66 -1.05 -3.23
CA ILE A 61 -6.48 -0.31 -1.98
C ILE A 61 -5.60 0.94 -2.20
N LEU A 62 -4.46 0.79 -2.88
CA LEU A 62 -3.53 1.90 -3.12
C LEU A 62 -4.15 2.96 -4.03
N ARG A 63 -4.83 2.55 -5.11
CA ARG A 63 -5.50 3.48 -6.03
C ARG A 63 -6.55 4.30 -5.30
N HIS A 64 -7.51 3.67 -4.62
CA HIS A 64 -8.57 4.39 -3.91
C HIS A 64 -8.05 5.28 -2.78
N ALA A 65 -6.99 4.87 -2.07
CA ALA A 65 -6.37 5.73 -1.08
C ALA A 65 -5.78 7.00 -1.71
N THR A 66 -5.13 6.87 -2.87
CA THR A 66 -4.52 7.99 -3.60
C THR A 66 -5.58 8.91 -4.20
N GLU A 67 -6.59 8.36 -4.88
CA GLU A 67 -7.72 9.11 -5.44
C GLU A 67 -8.51 9.87 -4.37
N GLY A 68 -8.74 9.22 -3.22
CA GLY A 68 -9.41 9.81 -2.07
C GLY A 68 -8.58 10.81 -1.28
N GLY A 69 -7.34 11.09 -1.68
CA GLY A 69 -6.48 12.07 -1.03
C GLY A 69 -6.02 11.65 0.37
N ALA A 70 -5.96 10.34 0.64
CA ALA A 70 -5.48 9.85 1.92
C ALA A 70 -3.99 10.14 2.12
N SER A 71 -3.61 10.50 3.33
CA SER A 71 -2.20 10.65 3.74
C SER A 71 -1.57 9.33 4.16
N ASP A 72 -2.36 8.46 4.79
CA ASP A 72 -1.89 7.17 5.31
C ASP A 72 -2.92 6.07 5.09
N VAL A 73 -2.43 4.85 4.87
CA VAL A 73 -3.22 3.60 4.80
C VAL A 73 -2.79 2.70 5.95
N HIS A 74 -3.75 2.21 6.71
CA HIS A 74 -3.54 1.27 7.81
C HIS A 74 -4.24 -0.05 7.50
N ILE A 75 -3.51 -1.16 7.58
CA ILE A 75 -4.04 -2.51 7.44
C ILE A 75 -3.77 -3.27 8.74
N GLU A 76 -4.81 -3.72 9.41
CA GLU A 76 -4.74 -4.30 10.75
C GLU A 76 -5.66 -5.49 10.88
N HIS A 77 -5.14 -6.60 11.41
CA HIS A 77 -5.92 -7.78 11.79
C HIS A 77 -6.46 -7.59 13.20
N THR A 78 -7.79 -7.65 13.35
CA THR A 78 -8.48 -7.43 14.63
C THR A 78 -8.92 -8.71 15.33
N GLY A 79 -8.56 -9.88 14.79
CA GLY A 79 -8.99 -11.20 15.25
C GLY A 79 -10.12 -11.77 14.38
N GLU A 80 -11.19 -11.04 14.23
CA GLU A 80 -12.37 -11.47 13.44
C GLU A 80 -12.28 -11.06 11.96
N GLN A 81 -11.61 -9.95 11.67
CA GLN A 81 -11.53 -9.36 10.34
C GLN A 81 -10.24 -8.58 10.13
N VAL A 82 -9.92 -8.27 8.89
CA VAL A 82 -8.84 -7.34 8.54
C VAL A 82 -9.46 -5.99 8.21
N ARG A 83 -9.08 -4.98 8.97
CA ARG A 83 -9.58 -3.61 8.81
C ARG A 83 -8.57 -2.79 8.02
N VAL A 84 -9.03 -2.23 6.90
CA VAL A 84 -8.27 -1.24 6.12
C VAL A 84 -8.86 0.13 6.42
N ARG A 85 -8.01 1.05 6.91
CA ARG A 85 -8.40 2.42 7.24
C ARG A 85 -7.55 3.41 6.47
N PHE A 86 -8.17 4.47 6.01
CA PHE A 86 -7.50 5.60 5.37
C PHE A 86 -7.53 6.80 6.30
N ARG A 87 -6.42 7.53 6.35
CA ARG A 87 -6.37 8.84 7.01
C ARG A 87 -6.60 9.92 5.96
N VAL A 88 -7.67 10.69 6.12
CA VAL A 88 -8.00 11.82 5.24
C VAL A 88 -8.24 13.03 6.15
N ASP A 89 -7.59 14.15 5.86
CA ASP A 89 -7.67 15.38 6.65
C ASP A 89 -7.44 15.18 8.15
N GLY A 90 -6.51 14.28 8.49
CA GLY A 90 -6.13 13.96 9.88
C GLY A 90 -6.99 12.90 10.56
N GLU A 91 -8.16 12.56 10.02
CA GLU A 91 -9.08 11.57 10.60
C GLU A 91 -8.94 10.19 9.95
N LEU A 92 -9.08 9.13 10.76
CA LEU A 92 -9.01 7.74 10.30
C LEU A 92 -10.42 7.17 10.07
N PHE A 93 -10.70 6.82 8.81
CA PHE A 93 -11.95 6.18 8.41
C PHE A 93 -11.73 4.71 8.05
N THR A 94 -12.62 3.82 8.48
CA THR A 94 -12.64 2.44 7.98
C THR A 94 -13.20 2.44 6.56
N SER A 95 -12.34 2.09 5.60
CA SER A 95 -12.68 2.14 4.17
C SER A 95 -13.06 0.77 3.63
N LEU A 96 -12.49 -0.29 4.21
CA LEU A 96 -12.68 -1.64 3.72
C LEU A 96 -12.49 -2.65 4.86
N ILE A 97 -13.26 -3.74 4.79
CA ILE A 97 -13.10 -4.91 5.63
C ILE A 97 -12.77 -6.10 4.74
N LEU A 98 -11.70 -6.83 5.06
CA LEU A 98 -11.27 -8.02 4.35
C LEU A 98 -11.40 -9.25 5.26
N PRO A 99 -11.63 -10.44 4.69
CA PRO A 99 -11.56 -11.69 5.42
C PRO A 99 -10.15 -11.92 6.01
N THR A 100 -10.08 -12.56 7.16
CA THR A 100 -8.79 -12.85 7.84
C THR A 100 -7.85 -13.70 7.00
N LYS A 101 -8.40 -14.61 6.17
CA LYS A 101 -7.65 -15.50 5.29
C LYS A 101 -6.71 -14.79 4.29
N VAL A 102 -7.04 -13.55 3.89
CA VAL A 102 -6.20 -12.80 2.92
C VAL A 102 -5.15 -11.91 3.59
N HIS A 103 -5.17 -11.76 4.90
CA HIS A 103 -4.28 -10.85 5.62
C HIS A 103 -2.79 -11.11 5.33
N ASN A 104 -2.34 -12.34 5.54
CA ASN A 104 -0.93 -12.70 5.37
C ASN A 104 -0.46 -12.49 3.92
N SER A 105 -1.32 -12.77 2.95
CA SER A 105 -1.01 -12.59 1.53
C SER A 105 -0.92 -11.13 1.15
N VAL A 106 -1.83 -10.28 1.66
CA VAL A 106 -1.78 -8.82 1.44
C VAL A 106 -0.52 -8.22 2.09
N VAL A 107 -0.20 -8.61 3.33
CA VAL A 107 1.03 -8.17 4.01
C VAL A 107 2.27 -8.62 3.24
N ALA A 108 2.33 -9.87 2.80
CA ALA A 108 3.44 -10.39 2.01
C ALA A 108 3.61 -9.62 0.70
N ARG A 109 2.52 -9.32 0.00
CA ARG A 109 2.55 -8.52 -1.24
C ARG A 109 3.12 -7.13 -1.00
N ILE A 110 2.71 -6.45 0.07
CA ILE A 110 3.22 -5.12 0.44
C ILE A 110 4.71 -5.20 0.80
N LYS A 111 5.13 -6.23 1.54
CA LYS A 111 6.55 -6.46 1.86
C LYS A 111 7.39 -6.66 0.59
N ILE A 112 6.90 -7.42 -0.38
CA ILE A 112 7.57 -7.61 -1.67
C ILE A 112 7.73 -6.26 -2.39
N LEU A 113 6.67 -5.47 -2.48
CA LEU A 113 6.72 -4.15 -3.10
C LEU A 113 7.73 -3.22 -2.43
N ALA A 114 7.82 -3.26 -1.10
CA ALA A 114 8.70 -2.42 -0.29
C ALA A 114 10.10 -3.01 -0.07
N ASN A 115 10.40 -4.18 -0.69
CA ASN A 115 11.66 -4.91 -0.54
C ASN A 115 12.00 -5.26 0.92
N LEU A 116 10.98 -5.69 1.69
CA LEU A 116 11.09 -6.12 3.07
C LEU A 116 11.24 -7.64 3.16
N LYS A 117 11.81 -8.13 4.28
CA LYS A 117 11.97 -9.57 4.54
C LYS A 117 10.63 -10.22 4.85
N LEU A 118 10.26 -11.25 4.10
CA LEU A 118 8.99 -11.98 4.25
C LEU A 118 8.96 -12.88 5.49
N ASP A 119 10.08 -13.49 5.78
CA ASP A 119 10.27 -14.45 6.88
C ASP A 119 10.33 -13.79 8.26
N GLU A 120 10.76 -12.52 8.34
CA GLU A 120 10.82 -11.80 9.61
C GLU A 120 9.47 -11.13 9.91
N LYS A 121 8.76 -11.67 10.91
CA LYS A 121 7.44 -11.19 11.37
C LYS A 121 7.44 -10.67 12.80
N ARG A 122 8.56 -10.80 13.52
CA ARG A 122 8.68 -10.48 14.94
C ARG A 122 9.30 -9.11 15.21
N LYS A 123 9.86 -8.49 14.18
CA LYS A 123 10.51 -7.18 14.27
C LYS A 123 9.85 -6.18 13.35
N PRO A 124 9.77 -4.91 13.74
CA PRO A 124 9.38 -3.85 12.84
C PRO A 124 10.32 -3.78 11.64
N GLN A 125 9.76 -3.45 10.49
CA GLN A 125 10.52 -3.23 9.26
C GLN A 125 9.99 -1.98 8.58
N ASP A 126 10.91 -1.20 8.00
CA ASP A 126 10.61 -0.01 7.23
C ASP A 126 11.14 -0.15 5.82
N GLY A 127 10.37 0.30 4.85
CA GLY A 127 10.72 0.26 3.45
C GLY A 127 9.99 1.32 2.64
N ARG A 128 10.23 1.31 1.34
CA ARG A 128 9.60 2.25 0.41
C ARG A 128 9.45 1.61 -0.96
N PHE A 129 8.43 2.04 -1.67
CA PHE A 129 8.26 1.72 -3.09
C PHE A 129 7.59 2.89 -3.80
N SER A 130 7.69 2.90 -5.13
CA SER A 130 6.96 3.85 -5.97
C SER A 130 6.01 3.07 -6.86
N ALA A 131 4.82 3.60 -7.07
CA ALA A 131 3.86 3.06 -8.02
C ALA A 131 3.34 4.16 -8.95
N ARG A 132 2.98 3.77 -10.17
CA ARG A 132 2.33 4.69 -11.10
C ARG A 132 0.82 4.46 -11.01
N ILE A 133 0.10 5.47 -10.52
CA ILE A 133 -1.35 5.45 -10.33
C ILE A 133 -1.94 6.61 -11.14
N ASP A 134 -2.83 6.31 -12.09
CA ASP A 134 -3.45 7.28 -13.00
C ASP A 134 -2.44 8.19 -13.71
N GLY A 135 -1.33 7.60 -14.17
CA GLY A 135 -0.26 8.31 -14.85
C GLY A 135 0.73 9.05 -13.92
N ARG A 136 0.38 9.29 -12.65
CA ARG A 136 1.21 9.98 -11.66
C ARG A 136 2.11 9.02 -10.91
N LYS A 137 3.34 9.44 -10.61
CA LYS A 137 4.25 8.69 -9.76
C LYS A 137 3.98 9.03 -8.30
N ILE A 138 3.58 8.03 -7.54
CA ILE A 138 3.31 8.13 -6.11
C ILE A 138 4.35 7.31 -5.35
N ASP A 139 4.96 7.90 -4.34
CA ASP A 139 5.90 7.24 -3.45
C ASP A 139 5.18 6.81 -2.17
N PHE A 140 5.49 5.60 -1.70
CA PHE A 140 4.93 5.02 -0.48
C PHE A 140 6.06 4.72 0.50
N ARG A 141 5.92 5.19 1.74
CA ARG A 141 6.74 4.74 2.87
C ARG A 141 5.95 3.72 3.65
N VAL A 142 6.51 2.55 3.83
CA VAL A 142 5.86 1.38 4.44
C VAL A 142 6.56 1.07 5.75
N SER A 143 5.77 0.91 6.81
CA SER A 143 6.21 0.37 8.09
C SER A 143 5.37 -0.85 8.42
N THR A 144 6.02 -1.97 8.74
CA THR A 144 5.36 -3.17 9.26
C THR A 144 5.82 -3.41 10.68
N PHE A 145 4.93 -3.86 11.54
CA PHE A 145 5.28 -4.23 12.90
C PHE A 145 4.37 -5.34 13.45
N PRO A 146 4.91 -6.18 14.35
CA PRO A 146 4.15 -7.25 14.96
C PRO A 146 2.99 -6.69 15.80
N ALA A 147 1.82 -7.31 15.64
CA ALA A 147 0.65 -7.06 16.47
C ALA A 147 0.08 -8.40 16.93
N TYR A 148 -0.93 -8.38 17.81
CA TYR A 148 -1.42 -9.58 18.49
C TYR A 148 -1.93 -10.67 17.51
N PHE A 149 -2.66 -10.28 16.46
CA PHE A 149 -3.25 -11.20 15.48
C PHE A 149 -2.46 -11.31 14.17
N GLY A 150 -1.25 -10.75 14.11
CA GLY A 150 -0.41 -10.72 12.92
C GLY A 150 0.25 -9.37 12.69
N GLU A 151 0.95 -9.20 11.58
CA GLU A 151 1.62 -7.94 11.30
C GLU A 151 0.63 -6.84 10.93
N LYS A 152 0.81 -5.65 11.49
CA LYS A 152 0.14 -4.44 11.06
C LYS A 152 1.00 -3.72 10.03
N VAL A 153 0.36 -3.16 9.02
CA VAL A 153 1.01 -2.35 7.99
C VAL A 153 0.49 -0.93 8.06
N VAL A 154 1.40 0.02 7.99
CA VAL A 154 1.12 1.44 7.79
C VAL A 154 1.86 1.91 6.56
N MET A 155 1.16 2.55 5.63
CA MET A 155 1.76 3.12 4.43
C MET A 155 1.44 4.60 4.38
N ARG A 156 2.46 5.45 4.31
CA ARG A 156 2.31 6.89 4.05
C ARG A 156 2.39 7.13 2.56
N ILE A 157 1.45 7.90 2.04
CA ILE A 157 1.36 8.31 0.65
C ILE A 157 2.07 9.64 0.48
N LEU A 158 3.03 9.69 -0.44
CA LEU A 158 3.80 10.88 -0.78
C LEU A 158 3.53 11.21 -2.26
N ASP A 159 2.50 12.02 -2.49
CA ASP A 159 2.18 12.53 -3.83
C ASP A 159 3.03 13.78 -4.07
N THR A 160 4.18 13.60 -4.73
CA THR A 160 5.12 14.69 -4.98
C THR A 160 4.58 15.75 -5.93
N GLU A 161 3.61 15.39 -6.79
CA GLU A 161 3.02 16.35 -7.72
C GLU A 161 1.98 17.26 -7.07
N LYS A 162 1.29 16.79 -6.02
CA LYS A 162 0.29 17.60 -5.28
C LYS A 162 0.91 18.57 -4.29
N GLY A 163 2.16 18.38 -3.89
CA GLY A 163 2.79 19.13 -2.80
C GLY A 163 3.80 20.20 -3.23
N VAL A 164 4.24 20.19 -4.50
CA VAL A 164 5.26 21.13 -4.97
C VAL A 164 4.59 22.40 -5.48
N LYS A 165 4.71 23.47 -4.67
CA LYS A 165 4.37 24.82 -5.09
C LYS A 165 5.63 25.51 -5.60
N ALA A 166 5.50 26.36 -6.61
CA ALA A 166 6.59 27.24 -7.01
C ALA A 166 6.93 28.21 -5.85
N VAL A 167 8.20 28.57 -5.72
CA VAL A 167 8.66 29.42 -4.60
C VAL A 167 7.82 30.70 -4.43
N PRO A 168 7.38 31.39 -5.50
CA PRO A 168 6.50 32.55 -5.38
C PRO A 168 5.11 32.24 -4.81
N GLU A 169 4.62 31.00 -5.01
CA GLU A 169 3.28 30.58 -4.57
C GLU A 169 3.23 30.18 -3.07
N ILE A 170 4.40 30.08 -2.42
CA ILE A 170 4.50 29.70 -1.01
C ILE A 170 3.98 30.85 -0.11
N GLY A 171 3.96 32.09 -0.61
CA GLY A 171 3.42 33.24 0.11
C GLY A 171 4.47 34.07 0.87
N PHE A 172 5.72 34.06 0.40
CA PHE A 172 6.75 34.97 0.89
C PHE A 172 6.37 36.43 0.62
N ARG A 173 6.82 37.35 1.49
CA ARG A 173 6.82 38.78 1.18
C ARG A 173 7.77 39.03 0.01
N ALA A 174 7.53 40.07 -0.78
CA ALA A 174 8.30 40.34 -1.98
C ALA A 174 9.82 40.48 -1.70
N ASP A 175 10.17 41.16 -0.61
CA ASP A 175 11.57 41.34 -0.22
C ASP A 175 12.24 40.04 0.22
N ASP A 176 11.52 39.19 0.96
CA ASP A 176 12.00 37.87 1.41
C ASP A 176 12.11 36.89 0.24
N LEU A 177 11.18 36.95 -0.72
CA LEU A 177 11.21 36.12 -1.93
C LEU A 177 12.50 36.37 -2.73
N ALA A 178 12.87 37.64 -2.94
CA ALA A 178 14.08 37.99 -3.68
C ALA A 178 15.35 37.42 -3.02
N ILE A 179 15.42 37.45 -1.67
CA ILE A 179 16.53 36.88 -0.89
C ILE A 179 16.60 35.35 -1.06
N VAL A 180 15.44 34.66 -0.98
CA VAL A 180 15.37 33.20 -1.13
C VAL A 180 15.75 32.79 -2.55
N GLU A 181 15.26 33.49 -3.58
CA GLU A 181 15.61 33.20 -4.97
C GLU A 181 17.10 33.43 -5.25
N ASP A 182 17.72 34.50 -4.71
CA ASP A 182 19.16 34.71 -4.81
C ASP A 182 19.93 33.59 -4.12
N ALA A 183 19.51 33.18 -2.92
CA ALA A 183 20.13 32.08 -2.20
C ALA A 183 20.05 30.75 -2.94
N LEU A 184 18.93 30.45 -3.62
CA LEU A 184 18.74 29.24 -4.43
C LEU A 184 19.62 29.19 -5.69
N ARG A 185 20.04 30.36 -6.21
CA ARG A 185 20.94 30.44 -7.37
C ARG A 185 22.42 30.18 -7.03
N ARG A 186 22.78 30.23 -5.75
CA ARG A 186 24.16 30.03 -5.31
C ARG A 186 24.56 28.55 -5.45
N PRO A 187 25.77 28.24 -5.97
CA PRO A 187 26.19 26.85 -6.19
C PRO A 187 26.59 26.12 -4.91
N TYR A 188 26.64 26.80 -3.77
CA TYR A 188 26.99 26.24 -2.44
C TYR A 188 26.29 27.00 -1.32
N GLY A 189 26.11 26.31 -0.19
CA GLY A 189 25.45 26.85 0.99
C GLY A 189 24.40 25.90 1.56
N ILE A 190 23.72 26.35 2.60
CA ILE A 190 22.62 25.62 3.24
C ILE A 190 21.48 26.61 3.48
N ILE A 191 20.28 26.22 3.09
CA ILE A 191 19.04 26.91 3.46
C ILE A 191 18.35 26.06 4.53
N LEU A 192 18.18 26.61 5.73
CA LEU A 192 17.51 25.92 6.84
C LEU A 192 16.09 26.45 6.99
N ILE A 193 15.12 25.52 7.04
CA ILE A 193 13.72 25.81 7.34
C ILE A 193 13.43 25.24 8.71
N THR A 194 13.04 26.09 9.66
CA THR A 194 12.71 25.69 11.02
C THR A 194 11.28 26.12 11.36
N GLY A 195 10.61 25.36 12.22
CA GLY A 195 9.27 25.68 12.67
C GLY A 195 8.63 24.53 13.44
N PRO A 196 7.45 24.75 14.01
CA PRO A 196 6.67 23.68 14.63
C PRO A 196 6.17 22.70 13.56
N THR A 197 6.11 21.42 13.93
CA THR A 197 5.54 20.35 13.10
C THR A 197 4.12 20.04 13.56
#